data_34866c517a81d0c80592174edd4b194a
#
_entry.id   34866c517a81d0c80592174edd4b194a
#
_cell.length_a   1.000
_cell.length_b   1.000
_cell.length_c   1.000
_cell.angle_alpha   90.00
_cell.angle_beta   90.00
_cell.angle_gamma   90.00
#
_symmetry.space_group_name_H-M   'P 1'
#
loop_
_entity.id
_entity.type
_entity.pdbx_description
1 polymer ?
#
loop_
_entity_poly.entity_id
_entity_poly.type
_entity_poly.pdbx_seq_one_letter_code
_entity_poly.pdbx_strand_id
1 'polypeptide(L)'
;MSMNKLKNVTFATLLLVLLTTQFSCSKNTIDDIHRTTFKWTSDYTGDPRNITVPAEGGTYKLVCTNYQTLRFANKTVDDSSVIYGEEVISTGIMGRWYTAELTGNTLTITIKPNTTGKIRKLIFGIRADDAVDRVKITQEK
;
A
#
# COMPACT_ATOMS: atom_id res chain seq x y z
N MET A 1 -24.20 36.06 -59.40
CA MET A 1 -24.19 35.24 -58.17
C MET A 1 -23.38 36.01 -57.13
N SER A 2 -24.02 36.43 -56.06
CA SER A 2 -23.51 37.42 -55.13
C SER A 2 -22.39 36.82 -54.25
N MET A 3 -21.25 37.53 -54.20
CA MET A 3 -20.07 37.18 -53.40
C MET A 3 -20.35 36.99 -51.89
N ASN A 4 -21.49 37.48 -51.43
CA ASN A 4 -21.91 37.35 -50.01
C ASN A 4 -22.37 35.93 -49.60
N LYS A 5 -22.82 35.11 -50.56
CA LYS A 5 -23.17 33.71 -50.23
C LYS A 5 -21.96 32.80 -50.02
N LEU A 6 -20.83 33.12 -50.68
CA LEU A 6 -19.62 32.32 -50.56
C LEU A 6 -18.91 32.52 -49.21
N LYS A 7 -18.99 33.75 -48.66
CA LYS A 7 -18.35 34.07 -47.38
C LYS A 7 -19.06 33.38 -46.17
N ASN A 8 -20.37 33.19 -46.28
CA ASN A 8 -21.14 32.57 -45.20
C ASN A 8 -20.96 31.04 -45.16
N VAL A 9 -20.68 30.40 -46.32
CA VAL A 9 -20.46 28.95 -46.37
C VAL A 9 -19.07 28.58 -45.81
N THR A 10 -18.06 29.40 -46.09
CA THR A 10 -16.72 29.20 -45.58
C THR A 10 -16.63 29.45 -44.07
N PHE A 11 -17.43 30.38 -43.54
CA PHE A 11 -17.47 30.63 -42.08
C PHE A 11 -18.18 29.53 -41.31
N ALA A 12 -19.27 28.99 -41.90
CA ALA A 12 -20.01 27.88 -41.28
C ALA A 12 -19.22 26.55 -41.26
N THR A 13 -18.46 26.27 -42.32
CA THR A 13 -17.59 25.09 -42.38
C THR A 13 -16.38 25.22 -41.47
N LEU A 14 -15.83 26.40 -41.28
CA LEU A 14 -14.72 26.61 -40.33
C LEU A 14 -15.17 26.48 -38.89
N LEU A 15 -16.40 26.90 -38.58
CA LEU A 15 -16.96 26.75 -37.21
C LEU A 15 -17.28 25.29 -36.88
N LEU A 16 -17.66 24.49 -37.87
CA LEU A 16 -18.00 23.07 -37.66
C LEU A 16 -16.75 22.20 -37.43
N VAL A 17 -15.60 22.59 -37.99
CA VAL A 17 -14.34 21.88 -37.80
C VAL A 17 -13.74 22.15 -36.40
N LEU A 18 -14.01 23.30 -35.80
CA LEU A 18 -13.52 23.65 -34.46
C LEU A 18 -14.27 22.96 -33.31
N LEU A 19 -15.45 22.39 -33.58
CA LEU A 19 -16.25 21.72 -32.55
C LEU A 19 -15.97 20.19 -32.40
N THR A 20 -15.10 19.63 -33.25
CA THR A 20 -14.79 18.18 -33.21
C THR A 20 -13.48 17.82 -32.50
N THR A 21 -12.75 18.79 -31.96
CA THR A 21 -11.70 18.45 -30.99
C THR A 21 -12.31 18.25 -29.58
N GLN A 22 -13.22 17.33 -29.49
CA GLN A 22 -13.49 16.67 -28.24
C GLN A 22 -12.18 15.91 -27.93
N PHE A 23 -11.34 16.52 -27.11
CA PHE A 23 -10.35 15.77 -26.36
C PHE A 23 -11.12 14.70 -25.62
N SER A 24 -11.26 13.54 -26.24
CA SER A 24 -11.50 12.32 -25.54
C SER A 24 -10.31 12.16 -24.62
N CYS A 25 -10.39 12.77 -23.45
CA CYS A 25 -9.60 12.34 -22.32
C CYS A 25 -10.07 10.90 -22.10
N SER A 26 -9.43 9.98 -22.81
CA SER A 26 -9.45 8.60 -22.44
C SER A 26 -8.96 8.62 -20.99
N LYS A 27 -9.90 8.54 -20.06
CA LYS A 27 -9.58 7.98 -18.76
C LYS A 27 -8.94 6.64 -19.13
N ASN A 28 -7.61 6.60 -19.12
CA ASN A 28 -6.94 5.37 -18.83
C ASN A 28 -7.50 4.96 -17.47
N THR A 29 -8.62 4.27 -17.49
CA THR A 29 -8.88 3.26 -16.52
C THR A 29 -7.63 2.37 -16.68
N ILE A 30 -6.58 2.68 -15.91
CA ILE A 30 -5.67 1.66 -15.48
C ILE A 30 -6.64 0.63 -14.96
N ASP A 31 -6.83 -0.41 -15.79
CA ASP A 31 -7.59 -1.58 -15.37
C ASP A 31 -7.21 -1.78 -13.92
N ASP A 32 -8.23 -1.76 -13.05
CA ASP A 32 -8.04 -2.23 -11.69
C ASP A 32 -7.36 -3.57 -11.82
N ILE A 33 -6.03 -3.53 -11.81
CA ILE A 33 -5.25 -4.72 -11.60
C ILE A 33 -5.85 -5.20 -10.31
N HIS A 34 -6.63 -6.26 -10.39
CA HIS A 34 -7.25 -6.92 -9.26
C HIS A 34 -6.10 -7.39 -8.36
N ARG A 35 -5.46 -6.43 -7.69
CA ARG A 35 -4.50 -6.70 -6.65
C ARG A 35 -5.28 -7.40 -5.58
N THR A 36 -5.18 -8.71 -5.59
CA THR A 36 -5.86 -9.52 -4.61
C THR A 36 -5.44 -9.03 -3.24
N THR A 37 -6.35 -8.41 -2.52
CA THR A 37 -6.09 -7.88 -1.17
C THR A 37 -5.63 -9.01 -0.28
N PHE A 38 -4.57 -8.79 0.50
CA PHE A 38 -4.11 -9.77 1.48
C PHE A 38 -5.23 -10.15 2.44
N LYS A 39 -5.36 -11.43 2.73
CA LYS A 39 -6.31 -11.98 3.70
C LYS A 39 -5.52 -12.52 4.88
N TRP A 40 -5.62 -11.82 5.99
CA TRP A 40 -4.92 -12.19 7.23
C TRP A 40 -5.85 -12.89 8.20
N THR A 41 -5.30 -13.90 8.89
CA THR A 41 -5.85 -14.48 10.10
C THR A 41 -4.83 -14.31 11.23
N SER A 42 -5.30 -14.17 12.47
CA SER A 42 -4.44 -13.92 13.64
C SER A 42 -5.15 -14.36 14.91
N ASP A 43 -4.36 -14.68 15.93
CA ASP A 43 -4.87 -14.86 17.31
C ASP A 43 -5.19 -13.51 17.98
N TYR A 44 -4.81 -12.40 17.35
CA TYR A 44 -5.11 -11.05 17.82
C TYR A 44 -6.60 -10.75 17.65
N THR A 45 -7.24 -10.29 18.71
CA THR A 45 -8.64 -9.86 18.68
C THR A 45 -8.74 -8.46 18.11
N GLY A 46 -9.11 -8.34 16.84
CA GLY A 46 -9.23 -7.05 16.12
C GLY A 46 -8.71 -7.14 14.69
N ASP A 47 -8.45 -5.99 14.09
CA ASP A 47 -7.88 -5.92 12.73
C ASP A 47 -6.40 -6.32 12.75
N PRO A 48 -6.00 -7.44 12.12
CA PRO A 48 -4.61 -7.87 12.07
C PRO A 48 -3.67 -6.90 11.35
N ARG A 49 -4.22 -5.91 10.62
CA ARG A 49 -3.42 -4.84 10.02
C ARG A 49 -3.15 -3.66 10.96
N ASN A 50 -3.89 -3.57 12.09
CA ASN A 50 -3.79 -2.48 13.05
C ASN A 50 -3.73 -3.04 14.48
N ILE A 51 -2.56 -3.49 14.89
CA ILE A 51 -2.34 -4.14 16.18
C ILE A 51 -2.00 -3.10 17.25
N THR A 52 -2.77 -3.06 18.32
CA THR A 52 -2.43 -2.31 19.52
C THR A 52 -1.79 -3.26 20.52
N VAL A 53 -0.59 -2.91 20.95
CA VAL A 53 0.25 -3.72 21.86
C VAL A 53 0.33 -3.01 23.21
N PRO A 54 0.07 -3.70 24.33
CA PRO A 54 0.24 -3.10 25.64
C PRO A 54 1.72 -2.79 25.94
N ALA A 55 1.96 -2.01 26.98
CA ALA A 55 3.31 -1.59 27.38
C ALA A 55 4.26 -2.77 27.63
N GLU A 56 3.74 -3.88 28.13
CA GLU A 56 4.50 -5.11 28.44
C GLU A 56 5.04 -5.79 27.18
N GLY A 57 4.53 -5.42 26.01
CA GLY A 57 4.89 -6.06 24.75
C GLY A 57 4.11 -7.35 24.50
N GLY A 58 4.66 -8.21 23.64
CA GLY A 58 4.03 -9.49 23.30
C GLY A 58 4.51 -10.04 21.97
N THR A 59 4.02 -11.23 21.63
CA THR A 59 4.26 -11.88 20.35
C THR A 59 2.95 -12.07 19.61
N TYR A 60 2.92 -11.68 18.35
CA TYR A 60 1.76 -11.68 17.46
C TYR A 60 2.06 -12.48 16.22
N LYS A 61 1.16 -13.36 15.84
CA LYS A 61 1.29 -14.21 14.67
C LYS A 61 0.17 -13.93 13.68
N LEU A 62 0.53 -13.55 12.47
CA LEU A 62 -0.40 -13.29 11.38
C LEU A 62 -0.13 -14.28 10.24
N VAL A 63 -1.17 -14.92 9.76
CA VAL A 63 -1.08 -15.88 8.65
C VAL A 63 -1.83 -15.31 7.45
N CYS A 64 -1.15 -15.14 6.33
CA CYS A 64 -1.77 -14.76 5.08
C CYS A 64 -2.37 -15.99 4.42
N THR A 65 -3.68 -15.98 4.12
CA THR A 65 -4.38 -17.17 3.63
C THR A 65 -4.42 -17.28 2.11
N ASN A 66 -4.10 -16.20 1.40
CA ASN A 66 -4.18 -16.15 -0.07
C ASN A 66 -2.84 -15.94 -0.79
N TYR A 67 -1.74 -15.83 -0.07
CA TYR A 67 -0.37 -15.82 -0.60
C TYR A 67 0.51 -16.78 0.20
N GLN A 68 1.38 -17.51 -0.47
CA GLN A 68 2.22 -18.53 0.16
C GLN A 68 3.61 -18.04 0.56
N THR A 69 4.10 -17.02 -0.13
CA THR A 69 5.44 -16.47 0.11
C THR A 69 5.36 -14.96 0.25
N LEU A 70 5.79 -14.48 1.39
CA LEU A 70 5.80 -13.08 1.74
C LEU A 70 7.23 -12.55 1.86
N ARG A 71 7.40 -11.25 1.59
CA ARG A 71 8.67 -10.51 1.75
C ARG A 71 8.40 -9.16 2.39
N PHE A 72 9.38 -8.65 3.12
CA PHE A 72 9.33 -7.26 3.58
C PHE A 72 9.64 -6.32 2.41
N ALA A 73 8.76 -5.35 2.17
CA ALA A 73 8.95 -4.29 1.18
C ALA A 73 9.57 -3.03 1.80
N ASN A 74 9.11 -2.66 2.98
CA ASN A 74 9.61 -1.53 3.74
C ASN A 74 9.29 -1.66 5.23
N LYS A 75 9.89 -0.80 6.04
CA LYS A 75 9.50 -0.58 7.43
C LYS A 75 9.52 0.91 7.75
N THR A 76 8.67 1.33 8.65
CA THR A 76 8.65 2.67 9.26
C THR A 76 8.62 2.51 10.76
N VAL A 77 9.55 3.17 11.44
CA VAL A 77 9.65 3.15 12.91
C VAL A 77 9.67 4.60 13.36
N ASP A 78 8.67 4.99 14.17
CA ASP A 78 8.55 6.35 14.72
C ASP A 78 8.84 7.44 13.64
N ASP A 79 8.14 7.32 12.50
CA ASP A 79 8.19 8.20 11.33
C ASP A 79 9.49 8.13 10.47
N SER A 80 10.44 7.25 10.78
CA SER A 80 11.62 6.98 9.96
C SER A 80 11.41 5.75 9.07
N SER A 81 11.46 5.91 7.76
CA SER A 81 11.21 4.84 6.79
C SER A 81 12.49 4.25 6.18
N VAL A 82 12.51 2.94 6.00
CA VAL A 82 13.52 2.21 5.25
C VAL A 82 12.83 1.36 4.19
N ILE A 83 13.22 1.53 2.93
CA ILE A 83 12.70 0.76 1.80
C ILE A 83 13.71 -0.35 1.50
N TYR A 84 13.22 -1.58 1.34
CA TYR A 84 14.02 -2.72 0.91
C TYR A 84 13.88 -2.87 -0.61
N GLY A 85 15.00 -2.96 -1.32
CA GLY A 85 15.02 -3.20 -2.76
C GLY A 85 14.44 -4.57 -3.13
N GLU A 86 14.10 -4.76 -4.39
CA GLU A 86 13.49 -6.01 -4.88
C GLU A 86 14.39 -7.25 -4.70
N GLU A 87 15.71 -7.04 -4.71
CA GLU A 87 16.69 -8.11 -4.55
C GLU A 87 16.94 -8.52 -3.09
N VAL A 88 16.49 -7.71 -2.12
CA VAL A 88 16.65 -8.02 -0.70
C VAL A 88 15.53 -8.94 -0.24
N ILE A 89 15.76 -10.24 -0.26
CA ILE A 89 14.89 -11.24 0.36
C ILE A 89 15.15 -11.18 1.88
N SER A 90 14.62 -10.17 2.54
CA SER A 90 14.66 -10.12 4.00
C SER A 90 13.46 -10.92 4.53
N THR A 91 13.74 -12.03 5.17
CA THR A 91 12.76 -12.82 5.93
C THR A 91 12.72 -12.43 7.40
N GLY A 92 13.68 -11.61 7.85
CA GLY A 92 13.74 -11.14 9.22
C GLY A 92 14.19 -9.68 9.32
N ILE A 93 13.56 -8.96 10.21
CA ILE A 93 13.87 -7.57 10.55
C ILE A 93 14.01 -7.45 12.06
N MET A 94 15.06 -6.79 12.51
CA MET A 94 15.30 -6.54 13.92
C MET A 94 15.43 -5.04 14.18
N GLY A 95 14.80 -4.57 15.24
CA GLY A 95 14.95 -3.23 15.80
C GLY A 95 15.30 -3.29 17.28
N ARG A 96 15.47 -2.14 17.89
CA ARG A 96 15.81 -2.06 19.34
C ARG A 96 14.76 -2.71 20.22
N TRP A 97 13.48 -2.58 19.84
CA TRP A 97 12.35 -2.97 20.67
C TRP A 97 11.39 -3.96 19.98
N TYR A 98 11.74 -4.44 18.80
CA TYR A 98 10.95 -5.43 18.06
C TYR A 98 11.83 -6.38 17.26
N THR A 99 11.28 -7.56 16.96
CA THR A 99 11.71 -8.44 15.87
C THR A 99 10.51 -8.81 15.03
N ALA A 100 10.71 -9.00 13.74
CA ALA A 100 9.68 -9.50 12.84
C ALA A 100 10.28 -10.51 11.87
N GLU A 101 9.64 -11.64 11.71
CA GLU A 101 10.10 -12.75 10.88
C GLU A 101 8.98 -13.20 9.95
N LEU A 102 9.36 -13.49 8.70
CA LEU A 102 8.49 -14.09 7.70
C LEU A 102 8.94 -15.52 7.43
N THR A 103 8.03 -16.47 7.65
CA THR A 103 8.22 -17.88 7.29
C THR A 103 7.08 -18.31 6.40
N GLY A 104 7.37 -18.44 5.08
CA GLY A 104 6.33 -18.68 4.09
C GLY A 104 5.27 -17.58 4.09
N ASN A 105 4.05 -17.92 4.45
CA ASN A 105 2.91 -17.02 4.55
C ASN A 105 2.66 -16.45 5.96
N THR A 106 3.57 -16.70 6.88
CA THR A 106 3.39 -16.33 8.29
C THR A 106 4.33 -15.20 8.69
N LEU A 107 3.76 -14.13 9.24
CA LEU A 107 4.48 -13.03 9.87
C LEU A 107 4.40 -13.20 11.39
N THR A 108 5.55 -13.32 12.04
CA THR A 108 5.68 -13.35 13.50
C THR A 108 6.34 -12.06 13.97
N ILE A 109 5.69 -11.34 14.86
CA ILE A 109 6.16 -10.06 15.40
C ILE A 109 6.32 -10.19 16.89
N THR A 110 7.50 -9.90 17.41
CA THR A 110 7.75 -9.85 18.86
C THR A 110 8.10 -8.42 19.27
N ILE A 111 7.36 -7.88 20.21
CA ILE A 111 7.50 -6.52 20.73
C ILE A 111 7.98 -6.60 22.17
N LYS A 112 9.10 -5.94 22.46
CA LYS A 112 9.67 -5.86 23.81
C LYS A 112 8.90 -4.87 24.70
N PRO A 113 8.99 -4.96 26.02
CA PRO A 113 8.38 -3.99 26.94
C PRO A 113 8.77 -2.53 26.61
N ASN A 114 7.81 -1.64 26.72
CA ASN A 114 7.99 -0.22 26.54
C ASN A 114 8.24 0.49 27.88
N THR A 115 9.47 0.81 28.15
CA THR A 115 9.90 1.52 29.37
C THR A 115 10.16 3.02 29.12
N THR A 116 9.81 3.55 27.95
CA THR A 116 10.13 4.93 27.56
C THR A 116 9.07 5.94 27.97
N GLY A 117 7.87 5.49 28.37
CA GLY A 117 6.74 6.35 28.65
C GLY A 117 6.16 7.08 27.42
N LYS A 118 6.57 6.67 26.21
CA LYS A 118 6.07 7.23 24.93
C LYS A 118 5.44 6.13 24.09
N ILE A 119 4.41 6.47 23.33
CA ILE A 119 3.84 5.56 22.33
C ILE A 119 4.90 5.30 21.26
N ARG A 120 5.04 4.02 20.87
CA ARG A 120 5.90 3.59 19.77
C ARG A 120 5.04 3.14 18.58
N LYS A 121 5.51 3.43 17.38
CA LYS A 121 4.83 3.05 16.15
C LYS A 121 5.77 2.25 15.25
N LEU A 122 5.24 1.23 14.62
CA LEU A 122 5.95 0.39 13.68
C LEU A 122 5.00 0.02 12.55
N ILE A 123 5.46 0.15 11.31
CA ILE A 123 4.70 -0.23 10.12
C ILE A 123 5.60 -1.11 9.27
N PHE A 124 5.10 -2.28 8.90
CA PHE A 124 5.71 -3.14 7.90
C PHE A 124 4.94 -3.04 6.59
N GLY A 125 5.64 -2.79 5.49
CA GLY A 125 5.14 -3.09 4.16
C GLY A 125 5.49 -4.54 3.83
N ILE A 126 4.47 -5.33 3.50
CA ILE A 126 4.59 -6.73 3.12
C ILE A 126 4.24 -6.87 1.66
N ARG A 127 5.07 -7.59 0.90
CA ARG A 127 4.87 -7.85 -0.53
C ARG A 127 4.66 -9.34 -0.76
N ALA A 128 3.74 -9.65 -1.69
CA ALA A 128 3.61 -10.96 -2.31
C ALA A 128 3.32 -10.73 -3.80
N ASP A 129 4.13 -11.24 -4.69
CA ASP A 129 4.06 -10.95 -6.11
C ASP A 129 3.98 -9.44 -6.38
N ASP A 130 2.96 -8.96 -7.06
CA ASP A 130 2.72 -7.53 -7.33
C ASP A 130 1.87 -6.83 -6.26
N ALA A 131 1.38 -7.59 -5.28
CA ALA A 131 0.55 -7.04 -4.20
C ALA A 131 1.41 -6.54 -3.04
N VAL A 132 0.98 -5.43 -2.43
CA VAL A 132 1.61 -4.86 -1.23
C VAL A 132 0.53 -4.56 -0.20
N ASP A 133 0.77 -4.95 1.04
CA ASP A 133 -0.08 -4.63 2.18
C ASP A 133 0.75 -4.01 3.30
N ARG A 134 0.09 -3.49 4.32
CA ARG A 134 0.72 -2.85 5.48
C ARG A 134 0.16 -3.41 6.77
N VAL A 135 1.06 -3.72 7.68
CA VAL A 135 0.74 -4.08 9.06
C VAL A 135 1.30 -3.00 9.98
N LYS A 136 0.40 -2.35 10.71
CA LYS A 136 0.72 -1.27 11.64
C LYS A 136 0.63 -1.77 13.07
N ILE A 137 1.65 -1.47 13.85
CA ILE A 137 1.73 -1.75 15.28
C ILE A 137 1.82 -0.43 16.04
N THR A 138 0.99 -0.28 17.06
CA THR A 138 1.05 0.83 18.00
C THR A 138 1.23 0.24 19.39
N GLN A 139 2.39 0.50 20.02
CA GLN A 139 2.63 0.06 21.40
C GLN A 139 2.32 1.20 22.35
N GLU A 140 1.54 0.89 23.36
CA GLU A 140 1.21 1.80 24.45
C GLU A 140 2.43 2.17 25.32
N LYS A 141 2.28 3.25 26.09
CA LYS A 141 3.29 3.79 27.00
C LYS A 141 3.21 3.15 28.37
#